data_a4685459d4cc11649456af493fa7431a
#
_entry.id   a4685459d4cc11649456af493fa7431a
#
_cell.length_a   1.000
_cell.length_b   1.000
_cell.length_c   1.000
_cell.angle_alpha   90.00
_cell.angle_beta   90.00
_cell.angle_gamma   90.00
#
_symmetry.space_group_name_H-M   'P 1'
#
loop_
_entity.id
_entity.type
_entity.pdbx_description
1 polymer ?
#
loop_
_entity_poly.entity_id
_entity_poly.type
_entity_poly.pdbx_seq_one_letter_code
_entity_poly.pdbx_strand_id
1 'polypeptide(L)'
;MRSSAMVHLFLLVTVLSVSLPGSSAFHMKNSSVHDLTNYLLTDYSKGVRPVKNWTQATTIYIDLFIHAVLDVDGQNQKLTSSIWYRQMWRDEFLTWNSSQFDGIEEISLPLSVIWVPDIVINEFVEDGKSPDLPYVYVSSSGTIRNYKPMQVVSACNLETYAFPFDVQNCSLTFSSCLHTVNDLNISIWRSSEEISKDKSIFLNDGEWELLSVPSSFEILHTQGGNFAQVHFNLVIRRRPMLYVVNILLPSILLMVVDLMSFYLPPNSRTRIMFKTSILVGYTVFRVNMADELPATTLMVPLIGVFFIVCMVLMVLSLGKSIFVIKFLHMDKEDTRGPLVSQCLLLTKNNHRDDTEEKSLSSTTEIEENLDGEGEADRADLLSSTSDDLKMGEILAEVALIRSNMLKMESEEIWHTHWLTLCYKLDSLLFKAYMLVFTAYAVTLSLLWWAWSSYTV
;
A
#
# COMPACT_ATOMS: atom_id res chain seq x y z
N MET A 1 -95.35 18.05 37.80
CA MET A 1 -94.37 16.94 38.05
C MET A 1 -92.99 17.13 37.54
N ARG A 2 -92.60 18.23 36.90
CA ARG A 2 -91.24 18.51 36.42
C ARG A 2 -90.36 19.34 37.32
N SER A 3 -90.95 20.00 38.35
CA SER A 3 -90.19 20.86 39.27
C SER A 3 -89.54 20.15 40.45
N SER A 4 -90.11 19.00 40.88
CA SER A 4 -89.58 18.25 42.04
C SER A 4 -88.32 17.43 41.67
N ALA A 5 -88.17 16.95 40.41
CA ALA A 5 -87.02 16.21 39.97
C ALA A 5 -85.73 17.06 39.84
N MET A 6 -85.85 18.34 39.51
CA MET A 6 -84.72 19.26 39.43
C MET A 6 -84.17 19.63 40.78
N VAL A 7 -85.04 19.79 41.79
CA VAL A 7 -84.63 20.10 43.18
C VAL A 7 -83.90 18.89 43.78
N HIS A 8 -84.35 17.66 43.53
CA HIS A 8 -83.63 16.46 43.98
C HIS A 8 -82.28 16.25 43.31
N LEU A 9 -82.19 16.59 41.97
CA LEU A 9 -80.94 16.55 41.28
C LEU A 9 -79.93 17.60 41.81
N PHE A 10 -80.40 18.83 42.13
CA PHE A 10 -79.52 19.85 42.69
C PHE A 10 -79.06 19.48 44.11
N LEU A 11 -79.92 18.90 44.96
CA LEU A 11 -79.53 18.43 46.30
C LEU A 11 -78.57 17.22 46.22
N LEU A 12 -78.69 16.36 45.27
CA LEU A 12 -77.74 15.23 45.02
C LEU A 12 -76.36 15.71 44.56
N VAL A 13 -76.32 16.72 43.68
CA VAL A 13 -75.07 17.34 43.26
C VAL A 13 -74.36 18.11 44.32
N THR A 14 -75.14 18.81 45.26
CA THR A 14 -74.54 19.56 46.37
C THR A 14 -74.07 18.62 47.48
N VAL A 15 -74.70 17.45 47.69
CA VAL A 15 -74.25 16.45 48.68
C VAL A 15 -73.03 15.69 48.15
N LEU A 16 -72.90 15.49 46.86
CA LEU A 16 -71.71 14.85 46.26
C LEU A 16 -70.51 15.81 46.27
N SER A 17 -70.72 17.14 46.31
CA SER A 17 -69.59 18.09 46.29
C SER A 17 -69.01 18.35 47.69
N VAL A 18 -69.64 17.90 48.78
CA VAL A 18 -69.16 18.09 50.16
C VAL A 18 -68.43 16.87 50.70
N SER A 19 -68.40 15.76 50.02
CA SER A 19 -67.73 14.55 50.48
C SER A 19 -66.48 14.16 49.61
N LEU A 20 -65.85 15.13 48.97
CA LEU A 20 -64.46 14.93 48.51
C LEU A 20 -63.57 15.03 49.74
N PRO A 21 -62.92 13.94 50.19
CA PRO A 21 -61.91 14.07 51.24
C PRO A 21 -60.87 15.03 50.70
N GLY A 22 -60.51 16.03 51.48
CA GLY A 22 -59.46 16.97 51.16
C GLY A 22 -58.31 16.22 50.58
N SER A 23 -57.87 16.63 49.35
CA SER A 23 -56.68 16.17 48.77
C SER A 23 -55.56 16.42 49.74
N SER A 24 -55.25 15.41 50.61
CA SER A 24 -53.98 15.34 51.26
C SER A 24 -52.97 15.52 50.19
N ALA A 25 -52.35 16.68 50.12
CA ALA A 25 -51.17 16.89 49.31
C ALA A 25 -50.23 15.71 49.63
N PHE A 26 -50.16 14.78 48.71
CA PHE A 26 -49.14 13.72 48.74
C PHE A 26 -47.83 14.48 48.78
N HIS A 27 -47.29 14.75 49.95
CA HIS A 27 -45.92 15.21 50.11
C HIS A 27 -45.09 14.03 49.59
N MET A 28 -44.80 14.03 48.30
CA MET A 28 -43.80 13.12 47.72
C MET A 28 -42.55 13.39 48.53
N LYS A 29 -42.19 12.47 49.42
CA LYS A 29 -40.90 12.47 50.09
C LYS A 29 -39.87 12.51 48.94
N ASN A 30 -39.16 13.61 48.81
CA ASN A 30 -38.12 13.73 47.81
C ASN A 30 -37.22 12.49 47.85
N SER A 31 -36.81 11.97 46.74
CA SER A 31 -35.83 10.89 46.70
C SER A 31 -34.57 11.38 47.41
N SER A 32 -33.97 10.55 48.29
CA SER A 32 -32.73 10.90 49.00
C SER A 32 -31.61 11.31 48.04
N VAL A 33 -31.63 10.78 46.81
CA VAL A 33 -30.73 11.20 45.72
C VAL A 33 -31.02 12.64 45.28
N HIS A 34 -32.30 13.05 45.21
CA HIS A 34 -32.67 14.40 44.83
C HIS A 34 -32.26 15.42 45.92
N ASP A 35 -32.47 15.08 47.17
CA ASP A 35 -32.08 15.94 48.30
C ASP A 35 -30.55 16.06 48.39
N LEU A 36 -29.81 14.98 48.15
CA LEU A 36 -28.35 14.98 48.05
C LEU A 36 -27.86 15.84 46.90
N THR A 37 -28.46 15.70 45.69
CA THR A 37 -28.10 16.50 44.52
C THR A 37 -28.31 18.01 44.80
N ASN A 38 -29.44 18.39 45.39
CA ASN A 38 -29.70 19.77 45.74
C ASN A 38 -28.69 20.27 46.77
N TYR A 39 -28.39 19.47 47.81
CA TYR A 39 -27.38 19.81 48.82
C TYR A 39 -26.01 20.10 48.20
N LEU A 40 -25.55 19.26 47.28
CA LEU A 40 -24.24 19.37 46.63
C LEU A 40 -24.14 20.56 45.65
N LEU A 41 -25.23 20.91 44.97
CA LEU A 41 -25.22 21.92 43.91
C LEU A 41 -25.67 23.33 44.37
N THR A 42 -26.19 23.51 45.58
CA THR A 42 -26.74 24.80 46.06
C THR A 42 -25.73 25.93 45.98
N ASP A 43 -24.49 25.73 46.40
CA ASP A 43 -23.41 26.74 46.42
C ASP A 43 -22.24 26.36 45.49
N TYR A 44 -22.46 25.43 44.59
CA TYR A 44 -21.40 24.93 43.71
C TYR A 44 -21.15 25.85 42.50
N SER A 45 -19.89 26.21 42.27
CA SER A 45 -19.46 27.02 41.11
C SER A 45 -18.70 26.21 40.09
N LYS A 46 -19.34 25.86 38.99
CA LYS A 46 -18.70 25.08 37.88
C LYS A 46 -17.62 25.84 37.10
N GLY A 47 -17.57 27.17 37.24
CA GLY A 47 -16.60 28.01 36.53
C GLY A 47 -15.23 28.13 37.21
N VAL A 48 -15.06 27.53 38.39
CA VAL A 48 -13.85 27.64 39.17
C VAL A 48 -13.31 26.25 39.51
N ARG A 49 -12.00 26.09 39.48
CA ARG A 49 -11.33 24.85 39.83
C ARG A 49 -11.70 24.41 41.26
N PRO A 50 -12.13 23.16 41.47
CA PRO A 50 -12.77 22.74 42.72
C PRO A 50 -11.75 22.32 43.78
N VAL A 51 -10.96 23.28 44.26
CA VAL A 51 -9.96 23.09 45.33
C VAL A 51 -10.16 24.10 46.46
N LYS A 52 -9.96 23.66 47.70
CA LYS A 52 -9.99 24.53 48.87
C LYS A 52 -8.73 25.38 49.00
N ASN A 53 -7.60 24.80 48.61
CA ASN A 53 -6.31 25.51 48.59
C ASN A 53 -5.88 25.75 47.10
N TRP A 54 -5.96 26.99 46.66
CA TRP A 54 -5.64 27.37 45.29
C TRP A 54 -4.18 27.09 44.86
N THR A 55 -3.24 26.99 45.82
CA THR A 55 -1.82 26.66 45.55
C THR A 55 -1.60 25.18 45.28
N GLN A 56 -2.57 24.33 45.47
CA GLN A 56 -2.49 22.90 45.24
C GLN A 56 -3.02 22.58 43.84
N ALA A 57 -2.19 21.87 43.03
CA ALA A 57 -2.61 21.41 41.73
C ALA A 57 -3.70 20.32 41.81
N THR A 58 -4.68 20.40 40.95
CA THR A 58 -5.65 19.31 40.77
C THR A 58 -5.03 18.24 39.88
N THR A 59 -4.91 17.02 40.40
CA THR A 59 -4.38 15.89 39.61
C THR A 59 -5.50 15.21 38.85
N ILE A 60 -5.33 15.12 37.54
CA ILE A 60 -6.23 14.41 36.62
C ILE A 60 -5.57 13.09 36.22
N TYR A 61 -6.23 12.00 36.51
CA TYR A 61 -5.78 10.66 36.07
C TYR A 61 -6.45 10.33 34.77
N ILE A 62 -5.62 9.95 33.77
CA ILE A 62 -6.07 9.58 32.43
C ILE A 62 -5.80 8.11 32.17
N ASP A 63 -6.73 7.48 31.50
CA ASP A 63 -6.62 6.13 31.01
C ASP A 63 -7.29 6.01 29.64
N LEU A 64 -6.70 5.19 28.78
CA LEU A 64 -7.10 5.05 27.40
C LEU A 64 -7.22 3.58 27.02
N PHE A 65 -8.33 3.22 26.40
CA PHE A 65 -8.50 1.94 25.70
C PHE A 65 -8.72 2.20 24.22
N ILE A 66 -7.97 1.50 23.41
CA ILE A 66 -8.17 1.50 21.96
C ILE A 66 -9.18 0.41 21.65
N HIS A 67 -10.33 0.80 21.11
CA HIS A 67 -11.38 -0.15 20.71
C HIS A 67 -11.17 -0.65 19.28
N ALA A 68 -10.88 0.25 18.32
CA ALA A 68 -10.61 -0.08 16.94
C ALA A 68 -9.77 1.01 16.25
N VAL A 69 -9.00 0.60 15.26
CA VAL A 69 -8.48 1.48 14.20
C VAL A 69 -9.46 1.42 13.04
N LEU A 70 -10.07 2.56 12.72
CA LEU A 70 -11.13 2.66 11.72
C LEU A 70 -10.58 2.97 10.33
N ASP A 71 -9.59 3.88 10.26
CA ASP A 71 -8.99 4.31 9.01
C ASP A 71 -7.57 4.84 9.24
N VAL A 72 -6.68 4.63 8.26
CA VAL A 72 -5.31 5.15 8.24
C VAL A 72 -5.07 5.78 6.88
N ASP A 73 -5.25 7.10 6.82
CA ASP A 73 -5.09 7.88 5.59
C ASP A 73 -3.63 8.33 5.42
N GLY A 74 -2.88 7.56 4.64
CA GLY A 74 -1.48 7.86 4.32
C GLY A 74 -1.29 9.14 3.51
N GLN A 75 -2.30 9.55 2.75
CA GLN A 75 -2.24 10.75 1.91
C GLN A 75 -2.36 12.04 2.75
N ASN A 76 -3.31 12.06 3.68
CA ASN A 76 -3.57 13.22 4.53
C ASN A 76 -2.87 13.11 5.90
N GLN A 77 -2.08 12.06 6.14
CA GLN A 77 -1.36 11.82 7.39
C GLN A 77 -2.29 11.83 8.61
N LYS A 78 -3.40 11.09 8.52
CA LYS A 78 -4.44 11.02 9.55
C LYS A 78 -4.67 9.59 9.99
N LEU A 79 -4.90 9.44 11.31
CA LEU A 79 -5.36 8.23 11.93
C LEU A 79 -6.76 8.45 12.49
N THR A 80 -7.72 7.63 12.07
CA THR A 80 -9.06 7.58 12.65
C THR A 80 -9.17 6.38 13.57
N SER A 81 -9.36 6.63 14.85
CA SER A 81 -9.45 5.59 15.88
C SER A 81 -10.71 5.72 16.74
N SER A 82 -11.25 4.60 17.16
CA SER A 82 -12.29 4.52 18.19
C SER A 82 -11.63 4.23 19.52
N ILE A 83 -11.78 5.14 20.48
CA ILE A 83 -11.13 5.06 21.78
C ILE A 83 -12.16 5.17 22.90
N TRP A 84 -11.86 4.56 24.03
CA TRP A 84 -12.56 4.78 25.28
C TRP A 84 -11.62 5.58 26.18
N TYR A 85 -11.94 6.85 26.35
CA TYR A 85 -11.23 7.79 27.19
C TYR A 85 -11.82 7.79 28.57
N ARG A 86 -11.01 7.58 29.59
CA ARG A 86 -11.40 7.65 30.99
C ARG A 86 -10.61 8.73 31.68
N GLN A 87 -11.33 9.56 32.38
CA GLN A 87 -10.80 10.70 33.12
C GLN A 87 -11.31 10.65 34.55
N MET A 88 -10.41 10.81 35.52
CA MET A 88 -10.74 10.80 36.93
C MET A 88 -10.03 11.96 37.62
N TRP A 89 -10.78 12.72 38.42
CA TRP A 89 -10.26 13.80 39.24
C TRP A 89 -11.00 13.88 40.58
N ARG A 90 -10.48 14.64 41.51
CA ARG A 90 -11.11 14.89 42.79
C ARG A 90 -11.66 16.30 42.82
N ASP A 91 -12.93 16.41 43.21
CA ASP A 91 -13.64 17.64 43.51
C ASP A 91 -13.82 17.74 45.02
N GLU A 92 -13.21 18.74 45.66
CA GLU A 92 -13.22 18.87 47.11
C GLU A 92 -14.56 19.42 47.65
N PHE A 93 -15.44 19.92 46.80
CA PHE A 93 -16.75 20.45 47.17
C PHE A 93 -17.88 19.43 46.98
N LEU A 94 -17.71 18.43 46.14
CA LEU A 94 -18.70 17.38 45.90
C LEU A 94 -18.47 16.17 46.84
N THR A 95 -18.39 16.43 48.15
CA THR A 95 -18.18 15.40 49.16
C THR A 95 -19.35 15.34 50.13
N TRP A 96 -19.73 14.14 50.56
CA TRP A 96 -20.81 13.96 51.54
C TRP A 96 -20.56 12.75 52.44
N ASN A 97 -21.26 12.74 53.58
CA ASN A 97 -21.29 11.57 54.45
C ASN A 97 -22.45 10.66 54.06
N SER A 98 -22.15 9.47 53.54
CA SER A 98 -23.15 8.50 53.07
C SER A 98 -24.20 8.15 54.15
N SER A 99 -23.81 8.10 55.43
CA SER A 99 -24.75 7.81 56.53
C SER A 99 -25.85 8.83 56.69
N GLN A 100 -25.68 10.07 56.20
CA GLN A 100 -26.69 11.12 56.24
C GLN A 100 -27.69 11.06 55.07
N PHE A 101 -27.37 10.30 54.05
CA PHE A 101 -28.17 10.19 52.84
C PHE A 101 -28.43 8.71 52.48
N ASP A 102 -29.08 8.00 53.38
CA ASP A 102 -29.54 6.62 53.20
C ASP A 102 -28.47 5.63 52.75
N GLY A 103 -27.19 5.89 53.04
CA GLY A 103 -26.06 5.04 52.63
C GLY A 103 -25.60 5.21 51.18
N ILE A 104 -26.00 6.29 50.50
CA ILE A 104 -25.62 6.55 49.12
C ILE A 104 -24.12 6.86 49.07
N GLU A 105 -23.36 5.99 48.39
CA GLU A 105 -21.91 6.12 48.20
C GLU A 105 -21.54 6.76 46.86
N GLU A 106 -22.40 6.65 45.84
CA GLU A 106 -22.15 7.15 44.51
C GLU A 106 -23.43 7.66 43.85
N ILE A 107 -23.35 8.79 43.13
CA ILE A 107 -24.45 9.36 42.34
C ILE A 107 -23.97 9.69 40.92
N SER A 108 -24.90 9.80 39.97
CA SER A 108 -24.65 10.34 38.67
C SER A 108 -25.10 11.78 38.55
N LEU A 109 -24.22 12.68 38.10
CA LEU A 109 -24.52 14.08 37.87
C LEU A 109 -24.34 14.46 36.42
N PRO A 110 -25.12 15.41 35.87
CA PRO A 110 -24.88 15.93 34.54
C PRO A 110 -23.53 16.66 34.46
N LEU A 111 -22.76 16.39 33.41
CA LEU A 111 -21.47 17.04 33.17
C LEU A 111 -21.60 18.57 33.07
N SER A 112 -22.76 19.06 32.61
CA SER A 112 -23.04 20.46 32.38
C SER A 112 -23.15 21.31 33.68
N VAL A 113 -23.34 20.66 34.83
CA VAL A 113 -23.52 21.37 36.14
C VAL A 113 -22.28 21.35 36.99
N ILE A 114 -21.27 20.59 36.66
CA ILE A 114 -20.01 20.47 37.42
C ILE A 114 -18.83 21.06 36.66
N TRP A 115 -17.72 21.30 37.35
CA TRP A 115 -16.45 21.67 36.74
C TRP A 115 -15.84 20.47 36.04
N VAL A 116 -15.29 20.72 34.83
CA VAL A 116 -14.63 19.72 33.98
C VAL A 116 -13.26 20.24 33.60
N PRO A 117 -12.19 19.45 33.71
CA PRO A 117 -10.87 19.86 33.28
C PRO A 117 -10.79 20.01 31.74
N ASP A 118 -10.05 21.01 31.29
CA ASP A 118 -9.86 21.41 29.90
C ASP A 118 -8.80 20.55 29.15
N ILE A 119 -8.91 19.22 29.26
CA ILE A 119 -7.98 18.31 28.62
C ILE A 119 -8.37 18.10 27.18
N VAL A 120 -7.38 18.30 26.29
CA VAL A 120 -7.49 18.11 24.83
C VAL A 120 -6.43 17.13 24.34
N ILE A 121 -6.63 16.62 23.13
CA ILE A 121 -5.64 15.85 22.38
C ILE A 121 -4.93 16.80 21.43
N ASN A 122 -3.61 16.92 21.53
CA ASN A 122 -2.83 17.89 20.73
C ASN A 122 -2.86 17.59 19.23
N GLU A 123 -2.86 16.31 18.87
CA GLU A 123 -2.87 15.84 17.47
C GLU A 123 -4.27 15.85 16.85
N PHE A 124 -5.25 16.35 17.55
CA PHE A 124 -6.64 16.40 17.12
C PHE A 124 -6.81 17.22 15.83
N VAL A 125 -7.48 16.65 14.83
CA VAL A 125 -7.75 17.29 13.53
C VAL A 125 -9.24 17.56 13.36
N GLU A 126 -10.09 16.60 13.72
CA GLU A 126 -11.52 16.69 13.48
C GLU A 126 -12.31 15.85 14.48
N ASP A 127 -13.48 16.36 14.90
CA ASP A 127 -14.43 15.60 15.72
C ASP A 127 -15.07 14.48 14.91
N GLY A 128 -14.82 13.25 15.34
CA GLY A 128 -15.55 12.11 14.88
C GLY A 128 -16.97 12.05 15.45
N LYS A 129 -17.77 11.10 14.99
CA LYS A 129 -19.10 10.83 15.53
C LYS A 129 -18.97 10.15 16.89
N SER A 130 -19.03 10.92 17.96
CA SER A 130 -18.97 10.40 19.34
C SER A 130 -20.37 10.46 19.99
N PRO A 131 -20.77 9.44 20.76
CA PRO A 131 -21.99 9.53 21.54
C PRO A 131 -21.84 10.60 22.61
N ASP A 132 -22.87 11.43 22.79
CA ASP A 132 -22.93 12.40 23.88
C ASP A 132 -23.36 11.66 25.14
N LEU A 133 -22.44 11.50 26.11
CA LEU A 133 -22.70 10.95 27.42
C LEU A 133 -22.66 12.09 28.45
N PRO A 134 -23.82 12.69 28.76
CA PRO A 134 -23.86 13.93 29.53
C PRO A 134 -23.72 13.72 31.05
N TYR A 135 -23.50 12.49 31.54
CA TYR A 135 -23.44 12.17 32.97
C TYR A 135 -22.08 11.62 33.38
N VAL A 136 -21.68 11.93 34.59
CA VAL A 136 -20.49 11.38 35.26
C VAL A 136 -20.88 10.75 36.58
N TYR A 137 -20.04 9.85 37.08
CA TYR A 137 -20.18 9.28 38.41
C TYR A 137 -19.37 10.09 39.43
N VAL A 138 -20.00 10.43 40.55
CA VAL A 138 -19.40 11.15 41.66
C VAL A 138 -19.50 10.26 42.90
N SER A 139 -18.37 9.96 43.53
CA SER A 139 -18.36 9.20 44.77
C SER A 139 -18.45 10.13 46.00
N SER A 140 -18.88 9.60 47.16
CA SER A 140 -18.96 10.31 48.44
C SER A 140 -17.64 10.94 48.87
N SER A 141 -16.49 10.44 48.39
CA SER A 141 -15.15 11.01 48.61
C SER A 141 -14.84 12.22 47.74
N GLY A 142 -15.74 12.60 46.81
CA GLY A 142 -15.52 13.65 45.82
C GLY A 142 -14.73 13.20 44.59
N THR A 143 -14.55 11.91 44.41
CA THR A 143 -13.88 11.39 43.19
C THR A 143 -14.87 11.34 42.04
N ILE A 144 -14.57 12.05 40.97
CA ILE A 144 -15.39 12.08 39.74
C ILE A 144 -14.76 11.14 38.71
N ARG A 145 -15.62 10.31 38.09
CA ARG A 145 -15.24 9.40 37.00
C ARG A 145 -16.04 9.73 35.75
N ASN A 146 -15.33 10.16 34.73
CA ASN A 146 -15.88 10.46 33.40
C ASN A 146 -15.40 9.40 32.40
N TYR A 147 -16.33 8.69 31.78
CA TYR A 147 -16.08 7.67 30.78
C TYR A 147 -16.68 8.14 29.44
N LYS A 148 -15.83 8.37 28.47
CA LYS A 148 -16.24 8.90 27.16
C LYS A 148 -15.76 7.99 26.02
N PRO A 149 -16.65 7.18 25.42
CA PRO A 149 -16.34 6.59 24.12
C PRO A 149 -16.32 7.70 23.06
N MET A 150 -15.27 7.73 22.25
CA MET A 150 -15.13 8.77 21.24
C MET A 150 -14.39 8.25 19.99
N GLN A 151 -14.77 8.79 18.85
CA GLN A 151 -14.00 8.66 17.63
C GLN A 151 -13.07 9.86 17.50
N VAL A 152 -11.80 9.60 17.32
CA VAL A 152 -10.76 10.64 17.19
C VAL A 152 -10.13 10.53 15.82
N VAL A 153 -10.06 11.65 15.11
CA VAL A 153 -9.24 11.83 13.91
C VAL A 153 -8.02 12.64 14.34
N SER A 154 -6.86 11.99 14.38
CA SER A 154 -5.61 12.60 14.84
C SER A 154 -4.59 12.69 13.69
N ALA A 155 -3.78 13.74 13.71
CA ALA A 155 -2.61 13.84 12.84
C ALA A 155 -1.58 12.81 13.27
N CYS A 156 -1.03 12.08 12.31
CA CYS A 156 0.01 11.09 12.55
C CYS A 156 1.00 11.08 11.38
N ASN A 157 2.29 11.12 11.68
CA ASN A 157 3.32 10.97 10.67
C ASN A 157 3.44 9.48 10.28
N LEU A 158 2.77 9.10 9.20
CA LEU A 158 2.69 7.72 8.72
C LEU A 158 3.88 7.39 7.82
N GLU A 159 4.59 6.32 8.14
CA GLU A 159 5.72 5.80 7.37
C GLU A 159 5.26 4.68 6.44
N THR A 160 5.09 5.01 5.16
CA THR A 160 4.56 4.07 4.15
C THR A 160 5.66 3.44 3.28
N TYR A 161 6.95 3.62 3.63
CA TYR A 161 8.07 3.09 2.84
C TYR A 161 8.01 1.57 2.67
N ALA A 162 7.73 0.82 3.75
CA ALA A 162 7.66 -0.65 3.73
C ALA A 162 6.30 -1.22 3.32
N PHE A 163 5.35 -0.37 2.92
CA PHE A 163 4.01 -0.83 2.50
C PHE A 163 4.09 -2.05 1.58
N PRO A 164 3.27 -3.11 1.79
CA PRO A 164 2.20 -3.28 2.78
C PRO A 164 2.64 -3.94 4.11
N PHE A 165 3.92 -4.03 4.41
CA PHE A 165 4.48 -4.62 5.64
C PHE A 165 4.87 -3.55 6.67
N ASP A 166 4.14 -2.44 6.67
CA ASP A 166 4.41 -1.27 7.50
C ASP A 166 3.88 -1.43 8.93
N VAL A 167 4.62 -0.80 9.84
CA VAL A 167 4.24 -0.60 11.24
C VAL A 167 4.14 0.89 11.48
N GLN A 168 3.03 1.35 12.04
CA GLN A 168 2.77 2.76 12.31
C GLN A 168 2.85 3.04 13.82
N ASN A 169 3.41 4.18 14.17
CA ASN A 169 3.48 4.65 15.55
C ASN A 169 2.87 6.05 15.65
N CYS A 170 1.62 6.12 16.10
CA CYS A 170 0.84 7.34 16.23
C CYS A 170 0.72 7.75 17.67
N SER A 171 1.05 8.99 18.01
CA SER A 171 0.94 9.55 19.35
C SER A 171 -0.41 10.23 19.54
N LEU A 172 -1.02 10.03 20.72
CA LEU A 172 -2.14 10.80 21.24
C LEU A 172 -1.67 11.48 22.51
N THR A 173 -1.46 12.79 22.46
CA THR A 173 -0.93 13.59 23.56
C THR A 173 -2.04 14.35 24.25
N PHE A 174 -2.30 14.02 25.50
CA PHE A 174 -3.29 14.69 26.33
C PHE A 174 -2.64 15.81 27.15
N SER A 175 -3.13 17.03 27.01
CA SER A 175 -2.65 18.20 27.76
C SER A 175 -3.78 19.17 28.07
N SER A 176 -3.58 20.05 29.06
CA SER A 176 -4.46 21.23 29.25
C SER A 176 -4.07 22.33 28.27
N CYS A 177 -5.06 23.02 27.70
CA CYS A 177 -4.83 24.20 26.88
C CYS A 177 -4.52 25.45 27.67
N LEU A 178 -5.08 25.56 28.89
CA LEU A 178 -5.04 26.81 29.68
C LEU A 178 -4.18 26.68 30.93
N HIS A 179 -4.31 25.55 31.64
CA HIS A 179 -3.74 25.41 32.98
C HIS A 179 -2.32 24.85 32.94
N THR A 180 -1.42 25.53 33.65
CA THR A 180 -0.04 25.05 33.85
C THR A 180 -0.01 23.90 34.86
N VAL A 181 1.15 23.21 34.97
CA VAL A 181 1.35 22.10 35.94
C VAL A 181 1.11 22.52 37.39
N ASN A 182 1.22 23.80 37.72
CA ASN A 182 0.98 24.33 39.05
C ASN A 182 -0.54 24.29 39.44
N ASP A 183 -1.39 24.41 38.44
CA ASP A 183 -2.85 24.38 38.63
C ASP A 183 -3.45 23.02 38.32
N LEU A 184 -2.99 22.38 37.24
CA LEU A 184 -3.53 21.14 36.78
C LEU A 184 -2.39 20.20 36.40
N ASN A 185 -2.25 19.11 37.12
CA ASN A 185 -1.31 18.05 36.85
C ASN A 185 -2.03 16.86 36.20
N ILE A 186 -1.44 16.24 35.19
CA ILE A 186 -1.99 15.05 34.54
C ILE A 186 -1.13 13.86 34.93
N SER A 187 -1.76 12.74 35.21
CA SER A 187 -1.09 11.48 35.56
C SER A 187 -1.73 10.30 34.87
N ILE A 188 -0.93 9.29 34.63
CA ILE A 188 -1.38 8.02 34.03
C ILE A 188 -2.02 7.18 35.14
N TRP A 189 -3.23 6.69 34.92
CA TRP A 189 -3.92 5.87 35.93
C TRP A 189 -3.35 4.45 35.99
N ARG A 190 -3.09 3.81 34.83
CA ARG A 190 -2.60 2.44 34.73
C ARG A 190 -1.25 2.39 34.04
N SER A 191 -0.44 1.41 34.40
CA SER A 191 0.84 1.18 33.72
C SER A 191 0.65 0.77 32.28
N SER A 192 1.67 1.02 31.44
CA SER A 192 1.68 0.59 30.03
C SER A 192 1.51 -0.92 29.88
N GLU A 193 2.00 -1.71 30.85
CA GLU A 193 1.85 -3.17 30.86
C GLU A 193 0.40 -3.60 31.07
N GLU A 194 -0.35 -2.89 31.92
CA GLU A 194 -1.78 -3.17 32.15
C GLU A 194 -2.62 -2.77 30.93
N ILE A 195 -2.31 -1.63 30.30
CA ILE A 195 -2.97 -1.19 29.06
C ILE A 195 -2.72 -2.20 27.93
N SER A 196 -1.50 -2.71 27.82
CA SER A 196 -1.17 -3.69 26.78
C SER A 196 -1.85 -5.06 26.97
N LYS A 197 -2.22 -5.44 28.19
CA LYS A 197 -2.95 -6.68 28.48
C LYS A 197 -4.42 -6.62 28.04
N ASP A 198 -4.98 -5.43 27.91
CA ASP A 198 -6.38 -5.24 27.47
C ASP A 198 -6.59 -5.38 25.95
N LYS A 199 -5.66 -6.03 25.24
CA LYS A 199 -5.81 -6.36 23.80
C LYS A 199 -7.09 -7.11 23.47
N SER A 200 -7.73 -7.74 24.45
CA SER A 200 -9.04 -8.41 24.29
C SER A 200 -10.20 -7.45 23.99
N ILE A 201 -10.03 -6.16 24.27
CA ILE A 201 -11.04 -5.11 24.00
C ILE A 201 -10.88 -4.58 22.58
N PHE A 202 -9.68 -4.71 21.99
CA PHE A 202 -9.40 -4.26 20.64
C PHE A 202 -10.10 -5.15 19.60
N LEU A 203 -10.82 -4.52 18.68
CA LEU A 203 -11.47 -5.22 17.56
C LEU A 203 -10.40 -5.67 16.56
N ASN A 204 -9.91 -6.90 16.75
CA ASN A 204 -8.73 -7.42 16.05
C ASN A 204 -9.02 -8.02 14.66
N ASP A 205 -10.25 -7.87 14.13
CA ASP A 205 -10.67 -8.49 12.85
C ASP A 205 -10.45 -7.57 11.62
N GLY A 206 -9.92 -6.36 11.85
CA GLY A 206 -9.66 -5.37 10.81
C GLY A 206 -8.33 -5.53 10.08
N GLU A 207 -8.02 -4.55 9.25
CA GLU A 207 -6.76 -4.43 8.49
C GLU A 207 -5.53 -4.27 9.41
N TRP A 208 -5.72 -3.71 10.60
CA TRP A 208 -4.67 -3.36 11.54
C TRP A 208 -4.69 -4.25 12.77
N GLU A 209 -3.50 -4.62 13.24
CA GLU A 209 -3.26 -5.31 14.49
C GLU A 209 -2.61 -4.35 15.49
N LEU A 210 -3.16 -4.26 16.70
CA LEU A 210 -2.57 -3.47 17.78
C LEU A 210 -1.42 -4.24 18.44
N LEU A 211 -0.21 -3.71 18.34
CA LEU A 211 0.97 -4.31 18.95
C LEU A 211 1.13 -3.89 20.41
N SER A 212 1.11 -2.58 20.69
CA SER A 212 1.28 -2.03 22.03
C SER A 212 0.74 -0.60 22.12
N VAL A 213 0.52 -0.15 23.34
CA VAL A 213 0.16 1.25 23.66
C VAL A 213 1.04 1.72 24.81
N PRO A 214 2.34 1.99 24.57
CA PRO A 214 3.18 2.57 25.60
C PRO A 214 2.70 3.97 25.95
N SER A 215 2.74 4.28 27.24
CA SER A 215 2.36 5.58 27.79
C SER A 215 3.54 6.24 28.51
N SER A 216 3.69 7.54 28.36
CA SER A 216 4.71 8.32 29.03
C SER A 216 4.16 9.66 29.52
N PHE A 217 4.78 10.17 30.59
CA PHE A 217 4.49 11.50 31.12
C PHE A 217 5.66 12.42 30.81
N GLU A 218 5.36 13.64 30.38
CA GLU A 218 6.35 14.68 30.11
C GLU A 218 5.84 16.05 30.56
N ILE A 219 6.74 16.95 30.91
CA ILE A 219 6.41 18.35 31.18
C ILE A 219 6.96 19.19 30.03
N LEU A 220 6.05 19.77 29.26
CA LEU A 220 6.38 20.68 28.18
C LEU A 220 6.74 22.06 28.76
N HIS A 221 7.99 22.48 28.55
CA HIS A 221 8.47 23.80 28.94
C HIS A 221 8.27 24.79 27.80
N THR A 222 7.42 25.80 28.00
CA THR A 222 7.15 26.85 27.03
C THR A 222 7.37 28.24 27.64
N GLN A 223 7.38 29.27 26.79
CA GLN A 223 7.45 30.67 27.29
C GLN A 223 6.22 31.05 28.11
N GLY A 224 5.07 30.39 27.89
CA GLY A 224 3.81 30.60 28.64
C GLY A 224 3.71 29.85 29.96
N GLY A 225 4.68 28.98 30.27
CA GLY A 225 4.68 28.16 31.48
C GLY A 225 4.99 26.69 31.18
N ASN A 226 4.88 25.88 32.24
CA ASN A 226 5.11 24.44 32.16
C ASN A 226 3.77 23.73 32.10
N PHE A 227 3.59 22.86 31.09
CA PHE A 227 2.34 22.11 30.89
C PHE A 227 2.59 20.61 31.06
N ALA A 228 1.74 19.96 31.87
CA ALA A 228 1.78 18.52 32.04
C ALA A 228 1.19 17.84 30.77
N GLN A 229 1.88 16.85 30.22
CA GLN A 229 1.45 16.07 29.06
C GLN A 229 1.55 14.59 29.33
N VAL A 230 0.58 13.84 28.83
CA VAL A 230 0.61 12.37 28.81
C VAL A 230 0.50 11.90 27.36
N HIS A 231 1.47 11.13 26.95
CA HIS A 231 1.55 10.55 25.61
C HIS A 231 1.12 9.08 25.64
N PHE A 232 0.23 8.70 24.75
CA PHE A 232 -0.10 7.32 24.44
C PHE A 232 0.31 7.04 23.00
N ASN A 233 1.28 6.16 22.78
CA ASN A 233 1.76 5.82 21.47
C ASN A 233 1.06 4.55 20.97
N LEU A 234 0.24 4.67 19.92
CA LEU A 234 -0.44 3.56 19.29
C LEU A 234 0.51 2.92 18.28
N VAL A 235 1.04 1.75 18.63
CA VAL A 235 1.86 0.96 17.72
C VAL A 235 0.98 -0.08 17.04
N ILE A 236 0.73 0.09 15.75
CA ILE A 236 -0.16 -0.76 14.95
C ILE A 236 0.60 -1.33 13.74
N ARG A 237 0.29 -2.56 13.37
CA ARG A 237 0.88 -3.26 12.24
C ARG A 237 -0.20 -3.61 11.22
N ARG A 238 0.08 -3.36 9.95
CA ARG A 238 -0.83 -3.73 8.86
C ARG A 238 -0.81 -5.23 8.60
N ARG A 239 -1.99 -5.81 8.28
CA ARG A 239 -2.13 -7.18 7.81
C ARG A 239 -1.98 -7.21 6.28
N PRO A 240 -0.84 -7.70 5.76
CA PRO A 240 -0.49 -7.51 4.35
C PRO A 240 -1.20 -8.44 3.38
N MET A 241 -1.89 -9.50 3.84
CA MET A 241 -2.38 -10.60 3.00
C MET A 241 -3.28 -10.14 1.86
N LEU A 242 -4.18 -9.18 2.10
CA LEU A 242 -5.06 -8.65 1.07
C LEU A 242 -4.27 -7.99 -0.07
N TYR A 243 -3.28 -7.18 0.28
CA TYR A 243 -2.41 -6.47 -0.67
C TYR A 243 -1.48 -7.41 -1.42
N VAL A 244 -0.96 -8.45 -0.75
CA VAL A 244 -0.15 -9.48 -1.37
C VAL A 244 -0.93 -10.23 -2.45
N VAL A 245 -2.16 -10.65 -2.14
CA VAL A 245 -3.00 -11.43 -3.08
C VAL A 245 -3.54 -10.55 -4.21
N ASN A 246 -4.00 -9.34 -3.92
CA ASN A 246 -4.67 -8.50 -4.92
C ASN A 246 -3.69 -7.66 -5.77
N ILE A 247 -2.52 -7.32 -5.23
CA ILE A 247 -1.59 -6.40 -5.88
C ILE A 247 -0.30 -7.09 -6.30
N LEU A 248 0.40 -7.76 -5.39
CA LEU A 248 1.69 -8.37 -5.71
C LEU A 248 1.55 -9.61 -6.60
N LEU A 249 0.64 -10.51 -6.26
CA LEU A 249 0.46 -11.76 -6.99
C LEU A 249 0.11 -11.55 -8.47
N PRO A 250 -0.89 -10.72 -8.86
CA PRO A 250 -1.20 -10.48 -10.27
C PRO A 250 -0.04 -9.84 -11.04
N SER A 251 0.70 -8.92 -10.43
CA SER A 251 1.85 -8.29 -11.07
C SER A 251 2.98 -9.29 -11.31
N ILE A 252 3.24 -10.19 -10.36
CA ILE A 252 4.22 -11.29 -10.52
C ILE A 252 3.78 -12.24 -11.62
N LEU A 253 2.49 -12.60 -11.69
CA LEU A 253 1.95 -13.46 -12.75
C LEU A 253 2.14 -12.84 -14.14
N LEU A 254 1.90 -11.54 -14.31
CA LEU A 254 2.14 -10.84 -15.57
C LEU A 254 3.64 -10.88 -15.96
N MET A 255 4.55 -10.75 -15.00
CA MET A 255 5.99 -10.91 -15.23
C MET A 255 6.35 -12.34 -15.66
N VAL A 256 5.74 -13.35 -15.03
CA VAL A 256 5.92 -14.76 -15.43
C VAL A 256 5.41 -14.99 -16.86
N VAL A 257 4.28 -14.41 -17.23
CA VAL A 257 3.76 -14.50 -18.62
C VAL A 257 4.70 -13.81 -19.61
N ASP A 258 5.33 -12.67 -19.26
CA ASP A 258 6.38 -12.07 -20.09
C ASP A 258 7.59 -13.01 -20.26
N LEU A 259 8.01 -13.69 -19.18
CA LEU A 259 9.05 -14.72 -19.25
C LEU A 259 8.65 -15.89 -20.17
N MET A 260 7.41 -16.35 -20.12
CA MET A 260 6.91 -17.41 -21.02
C MET A 260 6.97 -17.01 -22.49
N SER A 261 6.90 -15.72 -22.80
CA SER A 261 7.02 -15.21 -24.17
C SER A 261 8.37 -15.53 -24.84
N PHE A 262 9.42 -15.85 -24.06
CA PHE A 262 10.72 -16.24 -24.60
C PHE A 262 10.74 -17.64 -25.24
N TYR A 263 9.76 -18.49 -24.91
CA TYR A 263 9.56 -19.77 -25.58
C TYR A 263 9.00 -19.61 -27.00
N LEU A 264 8.46 -18.43 -27.35
CA LEU A 264 8.04 -18.15 -28.72
C LEU A 264 9.28 -17.93 -29.62
N PRO A 265 9.25 -18.43 -30.87
CA PRO A 265 10.36 -18.25 -31.79
C PRO A 265 10.73 -16.78 -32.00
N PRO A 266 12.01 -16.40 -31.98
CA PRO A 266 12.44 -15.00 -32.14
C PRO A 266 12.05 -14.39 -33.47
N ASN A 267 11.83 -15.21 -34.51
CA ASN A 267 11.38 -14.80 -35.83
C ASN A 267 9.88 -14.46 -35.92
N SER A 268 9.10 -14.72 -34.86
CA SER A 268 7.64 -14.55 -34.92
C SER A 268 7.18 -13.13 -34.58
N ARG A 269 6.45 -12.50 -35.53
CA ARG A 269 5.74 -11.23 -35.26
C ARG A 269 4.75 -11.35 -34.10
N THR A 270 4.18 -12.53 -33.90
CA THR A 270 3.28 -12.84 -32.78
C THR A 270 3.93 -12.60 -31.42
N ARG A 271 5.24 -12.78 -31.27
CA ARG A 271 5.97 -12.52 -30.03
C ARG A 271 5.92 -11.04 -29.65
N ILE A 272 6.07 -10.11 -30.62
CA ILE A 272 5.92 -8.66 -30.32
C ILE A 272 4.50 -8.33 -29.91
N MET A 273 3.49 -8.83 -30.65
CA MET A 273 2.09 -8.58 -30.33
C MET A 273 1.73 -9.12 -28.94
N PHE A 274 2.21 -10.29 -28.58
CA PHE A 274 2.01 -10.88 -27.25
C PHE A 274 2.63 -10.03 -26.14
N LYS A 275 3.89 -9.60 -26.31
CA LYS A 275 4.57 -8.72 -25.34
C LYS A 275 3.92 -7.35 -25.20
N THR A 276 3.47 -6.74 -26.29
CA THR A 276 2.74 -5.47 -26.23
C THR A 276 1.42 -5.62 -25.50
N SER A 277 0.69 -6.73 -25.69
CA SER A 277 -0.56 -7.00 -24.96
C SER A 277 -0.32 -7.15 -23.46
N ILE A 278 0.76 -7.84 -23.04
CA ILE A 278 1.13 -7.96 -21.62
C ILE A 278 1.49 -6.59 -21.04
N LEU A 279 2.29 -5.80 -21.76
CA LEU A 279 2.70 -4.47 -21.31
C LEU A 279 1.47 -3.55 -21.13
N VAL A 280 0.53 -3.55 -22.08
CA VAL A 280 -0.73 -2.80 -21.96
C VAL A 280 -1.55 -3.31 -20.77
N GLY A 281 -1.71 -4.63 -20.61
CA GLY A 281 -2.39 -5.21 -19.46
C GLY A 281 -1.75 -4.80 -18.15
N TYR A 282 -0.44 -4.77 -18.06
CA TYR A 282 0.28 -4.34 -16.87
C TYR A 282 0.09 -2.83 -16.58
N THR A 283 0.13 -1.98 -17.60
CA THR A 283 -0.10 -0.54 -17.41
C THR A 283 -1.52 -0.24 -16.94
N VAL A 284 -2.53 -0.91 -17.49
CA VAL A 284 -3.92 -0.81 -17.05
C VAL A 284 -4.08 -1.29 -15.59
N PHE A 285 -3.48 -2.44 -15.27
CA PHE A 285 -3.47 -2.96 -13.90
C PHE A 285 -2.84 -1.95 -12.93
N ARG A 286 -1.69 -1.36 -13.26
CA ARG A 286 -1.01 -0.37 -12.43
C ARG A 286 -1.84 0.90 -12.23
N VAL A 287 -2.52 1.39 -13.26
CA VAL A 287 -3.39 2.58 -13.15
C VAL A 287 -4.55 2.31 -12.20
N ASN A 288 -5.21 1.15 -12.33
CA ASN A 288 -6.31 0.79 -11.44
C ASN A 288 -5.88 0.62 -9.98
N MET A 289 -4.62 0.26 -9.73
CA MET A 289 -4.07 0.11 -8.37
C MET A 289 -3.43 1.39 -7.82
N ALA A 290 -3.38 2.47 -8.59
CA ALA A 290 -2.76 3.73 -8.15
C ALA A 290 -3.50 4.35 -6.96
N ASP A 291 -4.82 4.20 -6.91
CA ASP A 291 -5.67 4.73 -5.84
C ASP A 291 -5.53 3.94 -4.52
N GLU A 292 -5.10 2.67 -4.60
CA GLU A 292 -4.86 1.82 -3.44
C GLU A 292 -3.47 2.03 -2.81
N LEU A 293 -2.59 2.75 -3.50
CA LEU A 293 -1.23 3.00 -3.03
C LEU A 293 -1.17 4.28 -2.20
N PRO A 294 -0.54 4.24 -1.01
CA PRO A 294 -0.37 5.43 -0.21
C PRO A 294 0.47 6.48 -0.95
N ALA A 295 -0.06 7.69 -1.06
CA ALA A 295 0.71 8.84 -1.52
C ALA A 295 1.69 9.24 -0.44
N THR A 296 2.98 9.08 -0.69
CA THR A 296 4.02 9.42 0.28
C THR A 296 4.64 10.76 0.00
N THR A 297 5.02 11.44 1.06
CA THR A 297 5.61 12.77 0.99
C THR A 297 7.14 12.78 0.97
N LEU A 298 7.80 11.83 1.62
CA LEU A 298 9.25 11.85 1.82
C LEU A 298 10.03 10.77 1.04
N MET A 299 9.51 9.54 0.98
CA MET A 299 10.18 8.42 0.31
C MET A 299 9.20 7.64 -0.56
N VAL A 300 9.66 7.22 -1.74
CA VAL A 300 8.86 6.35 -2.61
C VAL A 300 8.68 4.99 -1.95
N PRO A 301 7.45 4.47 -1.79
CA PRO A 301 7.21 3.14 -1.22
C PRO A 301 7.94 2.06 -2.02
N LEU A 302 8.45 1.04 -1.33
CA LEU A 302 9.13 -0.11 -1.98
C LEU A 302 8.24 -0.77 -3.04
N ILE A 303 6.93 -0.84 -2.80
CA ILE A 303 5.97 -1.38 -3.77
C ILE A 303 5.90 -0.52 -5.04
N GLY A 304 6.01 0.81 -4.92
CA GLY A 304 6.07 1.71 -6.07
C GLY A 304 7.32 1.46 -6.92
N VAL A 305 8.47 1.29 -6.25
CA VAL A 305 9.74 0.92 -6.93
C VAL A 305 9.60 -0.44 -7.61
N PHE A 306 8.97 -1.42 -6.94
CA PHE A 306 8.68 -2.73 -7.53
C PHE A 306 7.92 -2.61 -8.86
N PHE A 307 6.84 -1.83 -8.90
CA PHE A 307 6.05 -1.65 -10.12
C PHE A 307 6.82 -0.95 -11.24
N ILE A 308 7.62 0.07 -10.91
CA ILE A 308 8.43 0.78 -11.91
C ILE A 308 9.47 -0.15 -12.52
N VAL A 309 10.19 -0.90 -11.70
CA VAL A 309 11.22 -1.83 -12.19
C VAL A 309 10.62 -2.94 -13.04
N CYS A 310 9.49 -3.54 -12.62
CA CYS A 310 8.78 -4.52 -13.43
C CYS A 310 8.38 -3.97 -14.80
N MET A 311 7.85 -2.74 -14.85
CA MET A 311 7.50 -2.08 -16.10
C MET A 311 8.72 -1.84 -16.99
N VAL A 312 9.83 -1.35 -16.43
CA VAL A 312 11.08 -1.13 -17.16
C VAL A 312 11.61 -2.45 -17.74
N LEU A 313 11.59 -3.53 -16.96
CA LEU A 313 12.01 -4.85 -17.42
C LEU A 313 11.16 -5.35 -18.60
N MET A 314 9.84 -5.16 -18.57
CA MET A 314 8.94 -5.52 -19.68
C MET A 314 9.22 -4.68 -20.94
N VAL A 315 9.46 -3.38 -20.78
CA VAL A 315 9.83 -2.50 -21.92
C VAL A 315 11.16 -2.94 -22.52
N LEU A 316 12.16 -3.25 -21.71
CA LEU A 316 13.45 -3.77 -22.18
C LEU A 316 13.30 -5.13 -22.87
N SER A 317 12.43 -6.01 -22.35
CA SER A 317 12.09 -7.30 -22.96
C SER A 317 11.45 -7.14 -24.34
N LEU A 318 10.54 -6.15 -24.48
CA LEU A 318 9.94 -5.81 -25.77
C LEU A 318 10.97 -5.21 -26.73
N GLY A 319 11.76 -4.23 -26.28
CA GLY A 319 12.80 -3.58 -27.08
C GLY A 319 13.83 -4.58 -27.61
N LYS A 320 14.24 -5.52 -26.76
CA LYS A 320 15.10 -6.64 -27.16
C LYS A 320 14.47 -7.49 -28.30
N SER A 321 13.18 -7.80 -28.17
CA SER A 321 12.48 -8.60 -29.19
C SER A 321 12.38 -7.87 -30.51
N ILE A 322 12.13 -6.57 -30.52
CA ILE A 322 12.14 -5.72 -31.70
C ILE A 322 13.55 -5.69 -32.32
N PHE A 323 14.58 -5.53 -31.49
CA PHE A 323 15.97 -5.52 -31.95
C PHE A 323 16.37 -6.83 -32.66
N VAL A 324 16.04 -7.98 -32.05
CA VAL A 324 16.32 -9.29 -32.63
C VAL A 324 15.59 -9.47 -33.97
N ILE A 325 14.33 -9.08 -34.09
CA ILE A 325 13.58 -9.16 -35.37
C ILE A 325 14.16 -8.20 -36.40
N LYS A 326 14.52 -6.97 -36.04
CA LYS A 326 15.18 -6.04 -36.94
C LYS A 326 16.50 -6.61 -37.47
N PHE A 327 17.29 -7.18 -36.56
CA PHE A 327 18.57 -7.81 -36.92
C PHE A 327 18.41 -8.98 -37.89
N LEU A 328 17.34 -9.78 -37.72
CA LEU A 328 16.96 -10.87 -38.63
C LEU A 328 16.53 -10.37 -40.04
N HIS A 329 15.94 -9.16 -40.14
CA HIS A 329 15.43 -8.61 -41.38
C HIS A 329 16.45 -7.73 -42.12
N MET A 330 17.47 -7.22 -41.45
CA MET A 330 18.55 -6.43 -42.10
C MET A 330 19.32 -7.22 -43.15
N ASP A 331 19.35 -8.55 -43.02
CA ASP A 331 20.02 -9.44 -43.98
C ASP A 331 19.28 -9.57 -45.34
N LYS A 332 18.02 -9.15 -45.43
CA LYS A 332 17.23 -9.18 -46.66
C LYS A 332 17.40 -7.95 -47.56
N GLU A 333 17.89 -6.83 -47.02
CA GLU A 333 17.99 -5.56 -47.75
C GLU A 333 19.42 -5.14 -48.07
N ASP A 334 20.44 -5.68 -47.40
CA ASP A 334 21.84 -5.19 -47.52
C ASP A 334 22.81 -6.27 -47.98
N THR A 335 22.66 -6.74 -49.21
CA THR A 335 23.76 -7.41 -49.94
C THR A 335 24.88 -6.43 -50.36
N ARG A 336 24.93 -5.22 -49.75
CA ARG A 336 25.91 -4.18 -50.11
C ARG A 336 26.47 -3.46 -48.87
N GLY A 337 27.24 -4.16 -48.03
CA GLY A 337 27.98 -3.44 -47.00
C GLY A 337 29.13 -4.23 -46.38
N PRO A 338 30.38 -3.73 -46.38
CA PRO A 338 31.59 -4.50 -46.05
C PRO A 338 31.89 -4.64 -44.55
N LEU A 339 31.08 -4.04 -43.66
CA LEU A 339 31.42 -3.93 -42.20
C LEU A 339 31.13 -5.21 -41.41
N VAL A 340 30.14 -6.01 -41.80
CA VAL A 340 29.76 -7.25 -41.05
C VAL A 340 30.68 -8.41 -41.44
N SER A 341 31.26 -8.40 -42.62
CA SER A 341 32.23 -9.38 -43.08
C SER A 341 33.51 -9.36 -42.25
N GLN A 342 33.93 -8.21 -41.73
CA GLN A 342 35.15 -8.07 -40.93
C GLN A 342 35.03 -8.65 -39.52
N CYS A 343 33.86 -8.58 -38.87
CA CYS A 343 33.62 -9.21 -37.57
C CYS A 343 33.60 -10.74 -37.63
N LEU A 344 33.07 -11.31 -38.73
CA LEU A 344 33.03 -12.78 -38.93
C LEU A 344 34.39 -13.38 -39.26
N LEU A 345 35.28 -12.62 -39.95
CA LEU A 345 36.64 -13.05 -40.23
C LEU A 345 37.54 -13.09 -39.00
N LEU A 346 37.29 -12.24 -38.01
CA LEU A 346 38.02 -12.26 -36.74
C LEU A 346 37.68 -13.46 -35.85
N THR A 347 36.46 -14.01 -35.99
CA THR A 347 36.04 -15.22 -35.23
C THR A 347 36.56 -16.50 -35.91
N LYS A 348 36.88 -16.49 -37.23
CA LYS A 348 37.34 -17.66 -37.96
C LYS A 348 38.85 -17.93 -37.78
N ASN A 349 39.63 -16.94 -37.36
CA ASN A 349 41.08 -17.08 -37.14
C ASN A 349 41.49 -17.73 -35.83
N ASN A 350 40.57 -18.02 -34.93
CA ASN A 350 40.89 -18.63 -33.63
C ASN A 350 40.61 -20.13 -33.55
N HIS A 351 40.29 -20.80 -34.72
CA HIS A 351 40.04 -22.24 -34.72
C HIS A 351 40.59 -22.87 -36.02
N ARG A 352 41.90 -22.63 -36.30
CA ARG A 352 42.59 -23.34 -37.34
C ARG A 352 44.04 -23.56 -36.93
N ASP A 353 44.25 -24.53 -36.10
CA ASP A 353 45.45 -25.34 -36.16
C ASP A 353 45.02 -26.80 -36.27
N ASP A 354 45.77 -27.52 -37.11
CA ASP A 354 45.75 -28.95 -37.37
C ASP A 354 44.70 -29.50 -38.36
N THR A 355 45.05 -29.57 -39.64
CA THR A 355 45.47 -30.78 -40.34
C THR A 355 45.78 -30.50 -41.82
N GLU A 356 46.97 -30.90 -42.15
CA GLU A 356 47.63 -30.97 -43.45
C GLU A 356 46.81 -31.70 -44.57
N GLU A 357 47.00 -31.17 -45.72
CA GLU A 357 47.76 -31.63 -46.89
C GLU A 357 47.01 -32.30 -48.01
N LYS A 358 47.34 -31.79 -49.10
CA LYS A 358 47.67 -32.36 -50.46
C LYS A 358 46.73 -32.08 -51.61
N SER A 359 47.31 -31.25 -52.43
CA SER A 359 47.57 -31.40 -53.89
C SER A 359 46.33 -31.29 -54.82
N LEU A 360 46.32 -30.66 -55.94
CA LEU A 360 47.34 -30.62 -56.96
C LEU A 360 46.97 -29.52 -57.96
N SER A 361 47.99 -28.72 -58.26
CA SER A 361 48.06 -27.83 -59.43
C SER A 361 48.08 -28.61 -60.70
N SER A 362 47.44 -28.16 -61.72
CA SER A 362 48.04 -28.14 -63.04
C SER A 362 47.45 -27.10 -63.96
N THR A 363 48.20 -26.06 -64.09
CA THR A 363 48.35 -25.19 -65.22
C THR A 363 48.57 -26.01 -66.47
N THR A 364 47.98 -25.66 -67.58
CA THR A 364 48.68 -25.78 -68.89
C THR A 364 48.12 -24.74 -69.86
N GLU A 365 48.91 -23.72 -70.04
CA GLU A 365 49.03 -22.98 -71.29
C GLU A 365 49.51 -23.91 -72.33
N ILE A 366 48.96 -23.86 -73.54
CA ILE A 366 49.67 -24.18 -74.78
C ILE A 366 49.21 -23.17 -75.85
N GLU A 367 50.18 -22.35 -76.23
CA GLU A 367 50.23 -21.50 -77.39
C GLU A 367 50.61 -22.31 -78.60
N GLU A 368 50.07 -21.90 -79.78
CA GLU A 368 50.64 -21.71 -81.09
C GLU A 368 50.99 -22.88 -81.98
N ASN A 369 50.53 -22.66 -83.20
CA ASN A 369 51.10 -22.90 -84.52
C ASN A 369 50.88 -24.27 -85.19
N LEU A 370 50.22 -24.28 -86.36
CA LEU A 370 50.85 -24.23 -87.67
C LEU A 370 49.85 -24.50 -88.81
N ASP A 371 50.12 -23.79 -89.92
CA ASP A 371 49.48 -23.80 -91.21
C ASP A 371 49.37 -25.16 -91.85
N GLY A 372 48.42 -25.32 -92.79
CA GLY A 372 48.45 -26.34 -93.77
C GLY A 372 47.12 -26.73 -94.43
N GLU A 373 46.79 -26.09 -95.54
CA GLU A 373 46.00 -26.49 -96.70
C GLU A 373 45.16 -27.79 -96.66
N GLY A 374 43.88 -27.66 -97.12
CA GLY A 374 43.05 -28.76 -97.49
C GLY A 374 41.58 -28.37 -97.76
N GLU A 375 41.34 -27.85 -99.00
CA GLU A 375 40.04 -27.57 -99.59
C GLU A 375 39.36 -28.89 -99.98
N ALA A 376 38.34 -29.33 -99.25
CA ALA A 376 37.20 -30.16 -99.68
C ALA A 376 36.35 -30.59 -98.47
N ASP A 377 35.12 -30.12 -98.46
CA ASP A 377 33.92 -30.53 -97.74
C ASP A 377 33.21 -29.35 -96.99
N ARG A 378 32.72 -28.46 -97.83
CA ARG A 378 31.96 -27.29 -97.38
C ARG A 378 30.48 -27.58 -97.08
N ALA A 379 30.02 -28.81 -97.13
CA ALA A 379 28.62 -29.17 -96.92
C ALA A 379 28.35 -29.84 -95.54
N ASP A 380 29.30 -30.51 -94.89
CA ASP A 380 29.15 -31.15 -93.61
C ASP A 380 29.57 -30.23 -92.43
N LEU A 381 30.32 -29.16 -92.70
CA LEU A 381 30.80 -28.21 -91.71
C LEU A 381 29.71 -27.24 -91.26
N LEU A 382 28.62 -27.04 -92.02
CA LEU A 382 27.50 -26.14 -91.62
C LEU A 382 26.48 -26.81 -90.74
N SER A 383 26.35 -28.12 -90.64
CA SER A 383 25.51 -28.84 -89.75
C SER A 383 26.19 -29.03 -88.38
N SER A 384 27.50 -29.27 -88.36
CA SER A 384 28.29 -29.41 -87.09
C SER A 384 28.46 -28.09 -86.34
N THR A 385 28.64 -26.97 -87.06
CA THR A 385 28.74 -25.64 -86.41
C THR A 385 27.42 -25.18 -85.81
N SER A 386 26.24 -25.57 -86.33
CA SER A 386 24.94 -25.27 -85.81
C SER A 386 24.68 -26.08 -84.52
N ASP A 387 25.12 -27.31 -84.45
CA ASP A 387 24.94 -28.17 -83.26
C ASP A 387 25.95 -27.83 -82.14
N ASP A 388 27.19 -27.46 -82.55
CA ASP A 388 28.19 -26.95 -81.58
C ASP A 388 27.79 -25.59 -80.99
N LEU A 389 27.15 -24.69 -81.73
CA LEU A 389 26.59 -23.43 -81.24
C LEU A 389 25.43 -23.69 -80.27
N LYS A 390 24.53 -24.60 -80.59
CA LYS A 390 23.43 -25.00 -79.69
C LYS A 390 23.93 -25.69 -78.44
N MET A 391 24.97 -26.54 -78.60
CA MET A 391 25.60 -27.19 -77.45
C MET A 391 26.29 -26.16 -76.54
N GLY A 392 26.93 -25.15 -77.12
CA GLY A 392 27.52 -24.03 -76.36
C GLY A 392 26.47 -23.20 -75.63
N GLU A 393 25.31 -22.95 -76.22
CA GLU A 393 24.21 -22.23 -75.62
C GLU A 393 23.57 -23.02 -74.41
N ILE A 394 23.38 -24.33 -74.61
CA ILE A 394 22.92 -25.25 -73.58
C ILE A 394 23.92 -25.32 -72.40
N LEU A 395 25.22 -25.42 -72.71
CA LEU A 395 26.29 -25.42 -71.74
C LEU A 395 26.31 -24.10 -70.92
N ALA A 396 26.10 -22.94 -71.58
CA ALA A 396 26.01 -21.63 -70.92
C ALA A 396 24.80 -21.53 -70.03
N GLU A 397 23.62 -22.03 -70.45
CA GLU A 397 22.43 -22.10 -69.63
C GLU A 397 22.60 -23.03 -68.41
N VAL A 398 23.16 -24.20 -68.58
CA VAL A 398 23.49 -25.15 -67.52
C VAL A 398 24.48 -24.53 -66.50
N ALA A 399 25.52 -23.83 -67.03
CA ALA A 399 26.45 -23.09 -66.15
C ALA A 399 25.78 -21.97 -65.38
N LEU A 400 24.83 -21.24 -65.98
CA LEU A 400 24.05 -20.20 -65.35
C LEU A 400 23.13 -20.79 -64.26
N ILE A 401 22.43 -21.89 -64.58
CA ILE A 401 21.58 -22.61 -63.63
C ILE A 401 22.43 -23.13 -62.49
N ARG A 402 23.57 -23.72 -62.70
CA ARG A 402 24.51 -24.19 -61.70
C ARG A 402 24.98 -23.03 -60.78
N SER A 403 25.35 -21.90 -61.37
CA SER A 403 25.78 -20.72 -60.61
C SER A 403 24.66 -20.15 -59.76
N ASN A 404 23.42 -20.15 -60.23
CA ASN A 404 22.24 -19.73 -59.48
C ASN A 404 21.91 -20.72 -58.38
N MET A 405 22.02 -22.03 -58.61
CA MET A 405 21.86 -23.04 -57.57
C MET A 405 22.91 -22.90 -56.44
N LEU A 406 24.18 -22.71 -56.79
CA LEU A 406 25.25 -22.48 -55.82
C LEU A 406 25.06 -21.19 -55.03
N LYS A 407 24.51 -20.12 -55.62
CA LYS A 407 24.15 -18.91 -54.94
C LYS A 407 23.00 -19.17 -53.96
N MET A 408 21.95 -19.86 -54.38
CA MET A 408 20.84 -20.24 -53.52
C MET A 408 21.30 -21.11 -52.33
N GLU A 409 22.15 -22.10 -52.58
CA GLU A 409 22.71 -22.97 -51.52
C GLU A 409 23.58 -22.16 -50.55
N SER A 410 24.40 -21.23 -51.03
CA SER A 410 25.20 -20.34 -50.18
C SER A 410 24.33 -19.36 -49.36
N GLU A 411 23.23 -18.84 -49.91
CA GLU A 411 22.26 -18.00 -49.24
C GLU A 411 21.49 -18.78 -48.16
N GLU A 412 21.10 -20.05 -48.42
CA GLU A 412 20.47 -20.89 -47.39
C GLU A 412 21.42 -21.21 -46.23
N ILE A 413 22.69 -21.54 -46.51
CA ILE A 413 23.70 -21.81 -45.48
C ILE A 413 23.94 -20.53 -44.64
N TRP A 414 24.02 -19.38 -45.28
CA TRP A 414 24.19 -18.09 -44.62
C TRP A 414 22.98 -17.77 -43.76
N HIS A 415 21.76 -17.92 -44.24
CA HIS A 415 20.52 -17.71 -43.52
C HIS A 415 20.38 -18.62 -42.30
N THR A 416 20.74 -19.90 -42.40
CA THR A 416 20.73 -20.83 -41.26
C THR A 416 21.78 -20.46 -40.22
N HIS A 417 22.92 -19.94 -40.61
CA HIS A 417 23.96 -19.47 -39.68
C HIS A 417 23.50 -18.24 -38.89
N TRP A 418 22.85 -17.28 -39.59
CA TRP A 418 22.27 -16.09 -38.95
C TRP A 418 21.14 -16.44 -38.00
N LEU A 419 20.24 -17.31 -38.37
CA LEU A 419 19.19 -17.83 -37.48
C LEU A 419 19.79 -18.43 -36.21
N THR A 420 20.81 -19.25 -36.36
CA THR A 420 21.48 -19.88 -35.20
C THR A 420 22.14 -18.83 -34.28
N LEU A 421 22.74 -17.79 -34.85
CA LEU A 421 23.31 -16.68 -34.08
C LEU A 421 22.24 -15.90 -33.31
N CYS A 422 21.12 -15.61 -33.98
CA CYS A 422 19.98 -14.94 -33.34
C CYS A 422 19.38 -15.75 -32.18
N TYR A 423 19.25 -17.07 -32.32
CA TYR A 423 18.83 -17.96 -31.25
C TYR A 423 19.80 -17.97 -30.07
N LYS A 424 21.11 -18.00 -30.32
CA LYS A 424 22.15 -17.92 -29.29
C LYS A 424 22.10 -16.57 -28.57
N LEU A 425 21.95 -15.47 -29.33
CA LEU A 425 21.80 -14.12 -28.78
C LEU A 425 20.54 -14.00 -27.93
N ASP A 426 19.41 -14.51 -28.41
CA ASP A 426 18.15 -14.49 -27.64
C ASP A 426 18.26 -15.30 -26.35
N SER A 427 18.92 -16.46 -26.39
CA SER A 427 19.17 -17.27 -25.19
C SER A 427 20.10 -16.59 -24.18
N LEU A 428 21.15 -15.92 -24.67
CA LEU A 428 22.05 -15.15 -23.80
C LEU A 428 21.31 -13.99 -23.10
N LEU A 429 20.55 -13.22 -23.89
CA LEU A 429 19.75 -12.11 -23.38
C LEU A 429 18.66 -12.57 -22.40
N PHE A 430 18.07 -13.75 -22.63
CA PHE A 430 17.15 -14.37 -21.70
C PHE A 430 17.82 -14.70 -20.34
N LYS A 431 19.02 -15.34 -20.41
CA LYS A 431 19.77 -15.65 -19.17
C LYS A 431 20.15 -14.39 -18.39
N ALA A 432 20.60 -13.34 -19.09
CA ALA A 432 20.89 -12.05 -18.49
C ALA A 432 19.64 -11.42 -17.85
N TYR A 433 18.51 -11.45 -18.53
CA TYR A 433 17.23 -10.97 -18.00
C TYR A 433 16.81 -11.75 -16.74
N MET A 434 16.90 -13.07 -16.75
CA MET A 434 16.60 -13.92 -15.59
C MET A 434 17.51 -13.60 -14.41
N LEU A 435 18.81 -13.39 -14.64
CA LEU A 435 19.75 -13.02 -13.59
C LEU A 435 19.39 -11.67 -12.96
N VAL A 436 19.08 -10.65 -13.76
CA VAL A 436 18.66 -9.34 -13.27
C VAL A 436 17.35 -9.46 -12.49
N PHE A 437 16.38 -10.19 -13.03
CA PHE A 437 15.07 -10.38 -12.35
C PHE A 437 15.20 -11.09 -11.01
N THR A 438 15.97 -12.18 -10.95
CA THR A 438 16.20 -12.92 -9.69
C THR A 438 16.99 -12.11 -8.68
N ALA A 439 18.03 -11.41 -9.08
CA ALA A 439 18.79 -10.52 -8.21
C ALA A 439 17.89 -9.42 -7.63
N TYR A 440 17.05 -8.81 -8.48
CA TYR A 440 16.10 -7.81 -8.04
C TYR A 440 15.05 -8.36 -7.06
N ALA A 441 14.47 -9.53 -7.33
CA ALA A 441 13.49 -10.16 -6.45
C ALA A 441 14.10 -10.47 -5.06
N VAL A 442 15.34 -10.95 -5.03
CA VAL A 442 16.07 -11.22 -3.78
C VAL A 442 16.35 -9.93 -3.01
N THR A 443 16.88 -8.89 -3.68
CA THR A 443 17.17 -7.60 -3.02
C THR A 443 15.92 -6.95 -2.45
N LEU A 444 14.80 -6.98 -3.17
CA LEU A 444 13.52 -6.43 -2.71
C LEU A 444 12.98 -7.21 -1.50
N SER A 445 13.04 -8.54 -1.53
CA SER A 445 12.62 -9.39 -0.42
C SER A 445 13.47 -9.15 0.84
N LEU A 446 14.78 -8.98 0.67
CA LEU A 446 15.70 -8.66 1.76
C LEU A 446 15.44 -7.26 2.34
N LEU A 447 15.14 -6.25 1.50
CA LEU A 447 14.79 -4.92 1.96
C LEU A 447 13.48 -4.92 2.75
N TRP A 448 12.43 -5.60 2.29
CA TRP A 448 11.18 -5.74 3.03
C TRP A 448 11.39 -6.48 4.36
N TRP A 449 12.15 -7.57 4.35
CA TRP A 449 12.44 -8.32 5.57
C TRP A 449 13.23 -7.48 6.57
N ALA A 450 14.30 -6.81 6.13
CA ALA A 450 15.13 -5.96 6.98
C ALA A 450 14.32 -4.82 7.61
N TRP A 451 13.50 -4.14 6.82
CA TRP A 451 12.67 -3.03 7.31
C TRP A 451 11.59 -3.51 8.29
N SER A 452 10.90 -4.60 7.96
CA SER A 452 9.90 -5.21 8.86
C SER A 452 10.52 -5.67 10.20
N SER A 453 11.78 -6.07 10.21
CA SER A 453 12.50 -6.47 11.43
C SER A 453 13.02 -5.28 12.25
N TYR A 454 13.29 -4.14 11.59
CA TYR A 454 13.82 -2.94 12.25
C TYR A 454 12.72 -2.15 12.99
N THR A 455 11.47 -2.25 12.54
CA THR A 455 10.31 -1.52 13.10
C THR A 455 9.61 -2.26 14.25
N VAL A 456 10.04 -3.45 14.63
CA VAL A 456 9.61 -4.23 15.82
C VAL A 456 10.56 -4.01 16.97
#